data_e762f13f736e89d3835b1d659950d273
#
_entry.id   e762f13f736e89d3835b1d659950d273
#
_cell.length_a   1.000
_cell.length_b   1.000
_cell.length_c   1.000
_cell.angle_alpha   90.00
_cell.angle_beta   90.00
_cell.angle_gamma   90.00
#
_symmetry.space_group_name_H-M   'P 1'
#
loop_
_entity.id
_entity.type
_entity.pdbx_description
1 polymer ?
#
loop_
_entity_poly.entity_id
_entity_poly.type
_entity_poly.pdbx_seq_one_letter_code
_entity_poly.pdbx_strand_id
1 'polypeptide(L)'
;MKILIAGYGSIGRRHFRNLLNIGIDDILFYSTQKSTIEKDEISGFTVETDLEKALAHKPDAVIVSNPTSLHLEVAIPAAKAGCHLLIEKPLSHNMDRLDELRKIIDETGKKVLMGFQFRYHPELRLFFLFNQ
;
A
#
# COMPACT_ATOMS: atom_id res chain seq x y z
N MET A 1 -0.57 -14.83 -4.56
CA MET A 1 0.14 -13.68 -3.95
C MET A 1 -0.87 -12.95 -3.08
N LYS A 2 -0.63 -12.93 -1.80
CA LYS A 2 -1.54 -12.31 -0.83
C LYS A 2 -1.21 -10.83 -0.65
N ILE A 3 -2.20 -9.96 -0.79
CA ILE A 3 -2.03 -8.51 -0.70
C ILE A 3 -2.83 -7.97 0.48
N LEU A 4 -2.18 -7.19 1.34
CA LEU A 4 -2.83 -6.38 2.36
C LEU A 4 -3.03 -4.96 1.83
N ILE A 5 -4.26 -4.47 1.85
CA ILE A 5 -4.57 -3.05 1.58
C ILE A 5 -4.79 -2.34 2.92
N ALA A 6 -3.89 -1.44 3.26
CA ALA A 6 -3.98 -0.61 4.45
C ALA A 6 -4.63 0.74 4.11
N GLY A 7 -5.86 0.92 4.55
CA GLY A 7 -6.71 2.05 4.22
C GLY A 7 -7.65 1.78 3.04
N TYR A 8 -8.95 1.88 3.28
CA TYR A 8 -10.00 1.65 2.28
C TYR A 8 -10.77 2.93 1.97
N GLY A 9 -10.03 4.00 1.67
CA GLY A 9 -10.56 5.24 1.09
C GLY A 9 -10.66 5.12 -0.44
N SER A 10 -10.85 6.25 -1.13
CA SER A 10 -10.97 6.29 -2.60
C SER A 10 -9.78 5.64 -3.33
N ILE A 11 -8.55 5.84 -2.81
CA ILE A 11 -7.33 5.27 -3.40
C ILE A 11 -7.20 3.78 -3.10
N GLY A 12 -7.42 3.35 -1.85
CA GLY A 12 -7.40 1.93 -1.50
C GLY A 12 -8.43 1.13 -2.29
N ARG A 13 -9.63 1.69 -2.49
CA ARG A 13 -10.69 1.12 -3.33
C ARG A 13 -10.26 0.99 -4.80
N ARG A 14 -9.54 2.00 -5.33
CA ARG A 14 -8.99 1.93 -6.68
C ARG A 14 -7.97 0.79 -6.80
N HIS A 15 -7.05 0.67 -5.85
CA HIS A 15 -6.08 -0.42 -5.83
C HIS A 15 -6.77 -1.79 -5.76
N PHE A 16 -7.77 -1.92 -4.91
CA PHE A 16 -8.56 -3.15 -4.80
C PHE A 16 -9.17 -3.57 -6.15
N ARG A 17 -9.89 -2.65 -6.81
CA ARG A 17 -10.49 -2.91 -8.12
C ARG A 17 -9.44 -3.27 -9.19
N ASN A 18 -8.30 -2.58 -9.17
CA ASN A 18 -7.20 -2.84 -10.09
C ASN A 18 -6.60 -4.24 -9.86
N LEU A 19 -6.44 -4.68 -8.60
CA LEU A 19 -5.96 -6.02 -8.28
C LEU A 19 -6.91 -7.09 -8.82
N LEU A 20 -8.21 -6.93 -8.57
CA LEU A 20 -9.21 -7.85 -9.12
C LEU A 20 -9.19 -7.90 -10.65
N ASN A 21 -9.05 -6.76 -11.32
CA ASN A 21 -8.99 -6.67 -12.78
C ASN A 21 -7.79 -7.40 -13.39
N ILE A 22 -6.69 -7.55 -12.63
CA ILE A 22 -5.51 -8.31 -13.06
C ILE A 22 -5.47 -9.74 -12.49
N GLY A 23 -6.57 -10.20 -11.90
CA GLY A 23 -6.72 -11.57 -11.41
C GLY A 23 -6.07 -11.85 -10.05
N ILE A 24 -5.83 -10.83 -9.24
CA ILE A 24 -5.37 -10.99 -7.85
C ILE A 24 -6.57 -10.83 -6.93
N ASP A 25 -6.98 -11.91 -6.29
CA ASP A 25 -8.16 -12.00 -5.43
C ASP A 25 -7.84 -12.42 -3.97
N ASP A 26 -6.62 -12.88 -3.69
CA ASP A 26 -6.14 -13.14 -2.31
C ASP A 26 -5.78 -11.81 -1.62
N ILE A 27 -6.82 -11.09 -1.21
CA ILE A 27 -6.74 -9.74 -0.67
C ILE A 27 -7.34 -9.70 0.73
N LEU A 28 -6.68 -8.98 1.63
CA LEU A 28 -7.23 -8.61 2.93
C LEU A 28 -7.05 -7.12 3.18
N PHE A 29 -7.80 -6.60 4.14
CA PHE A 29 -7.82 -5.18 4.46
C PHE A 29 -7.39 -4.92 5.90
N TYR A 30 -6.66 -3.84 6.10
CA TYR A 30 -6.48 -3.21 7.40
C TYR A 30 -7.18 -1.85 7.39
N SER A 31 -8.14 -1.66 8.27
CA SER A 31 -8.89 -0.41 8.36
C SER A 31 -9.33 -0.14 9.79
N THR A 32 -8.95 1.00 10.32
CA THR A 32 -9.41 1.47 11.63
C THR A 32 -10.81 2.08 11.52
N GLN A 33 -11.84 1.32 11.36
CA GLN A 33 -13.31 1.55 11.36
C GLN A 33 -13.87 2.98 11.12
N LYS A 34 -13.04 4.01 11.03
CA LYS A 34 -13.45 5.40 10.77
C LYS A 34 -13.69 5.71 9.29
N SER A 35 -13.39 4.77 8.39
CA SER A 35 -13.68 4.92 6.96
C SER A 35 -15.14 4.54 6.71
N THR A 36 -15.82 5.35 5.91
CA THR A 36 -17.09 5.02 5.28
C THR A 36 -16.88 3.89 4.28
N ILE A 37 -16.68 2.68 4.81
CA ILE A 37 -16.55 1.49 3.97
C ILE A 37 -17.97 1.20 3.47
N GLU A 38 -18.18 1.27 2.17
CA GLU A 38 -19.30 0.58 1.54
C GLU A 38 -19.02 -0.92 1.74
N LYS A 39 -19.59 -1.48 2.78
CA LYS A 39 -19.33 -2.85 3.24
C LYS A 39 -19.65 -3.89 2.15
N ASP A 40 -20.50 -3.55 1.21
CA ASP A 40 -20.96 -4.46 0.18
C ASP A 40 -19.86 -4.83 -0.83
N GLU A 41 -18.95 -3.88 -1.14
CA GLU A 41 -17.90 -4.11 -2.14
C GLU A 41 -16.79 -5.08 -1.67
N ILE A 42 -16.54 -5.12 -0.35
CA ILE A 42 -15.55 -6.02 0.25
C ILE A 42 -16.18 -7.16 1.03
N SER A 43 -17.48 -7.40 0.80
CA SER A 43 -18.17 -8.56 1.37
C SER A 43 -17.47 -9.84 0.92
N GLY A 44 -17.09 -10.67 1.89
CA GLY A 44 -16.34 -11.91 1.64
C GLY A 44 -14.81 -11.78 1.76
N PHE A 45 -14.27 -10.56 1.93
CA PHE A 45 -12.86 -10.36 2.21
C PHE A 45 -12.61 -10.18 3.72
N THR A 46 -11.44 -10.61 4.18
CA THR A 46 -11.01 -10.41 5.56
C THR A 46 -10.69 -8.93 5.81
N VAL A 47 -11.26 -8.36 6.87
CA VAL A 47 -10.98 -7.00 7.32
C VAL A 47 -10.48 -7.04 8.75
N GLU A 48 -9.25 -6.61 8.98
CA GLU A 48 -8.66 -6.48 10.31
C GLU A 48 -8.64 -5.02 10.76
N THR A 49 -8.90 -4.81 12.04
CA THR A 49 -8.83 -3.47 12.67
C THR A 49 -7.54 -3.27 13.47
N ASP A 50 -6.75 -4.33 13.57
CA ASP A 50 -5.46 -4.40 14.21
C ASP A 50 -4.39 -4.75 13.18
N LEU A 51 -3.31 -3.95 13.12
CA LEU A 51 -2.27 -4.13 12.12
C LEU A 51 -1.45 -5.40 12.34
N GLU A 52 -1.18 -5.78 13.59
CA GLU A 52 -0.43 -6.98 13.90
C GLU A 52 -1.20 -8.23 13.47
N LYS A 53 -2.52 -8.24 13.69
CA LYS A 53 -3.39 -9.32 13.20
C LYS A 53 -3.41 -9.36 11.66
N ALA A 54 -3.50 -8.20 11.01
CA ALA A 54 -3.44 -8.14 9.56
C ALA A 54 -2.13 -8.71 9.01
N LEU A 55 -0.99 -8.38 9.63
CA LEU A 55 0.33 -8.89 9.24
C LEU A 55 0.52 -10.37 9.60
N ALA A 56 -0.18 -10.88 10.64
CA ALA A 56 -0.15 -12.30 11.00
C ALA A 56 -0.74 -13.21 9.90
N HIS A 57 -1.54 -12.68 8.97
CA HIS A 57 -1.98 -13.38 7.76
C HIS A 57 -0.86 -13.57 6.72
N LYS A 58 0.35 -13.05 6.98
CA LYS A 58 1.56 -13.17 6.16
C LYS A 58 1.35 -12.69 4.71
N PRO A 59 0.96 -11.43 4.50
CA PRO A 59 0.86 -10.89 3.15
C PRO A 59 2.23 -10.82 2.48
N ASP A 60 2.28 -11.08 1.18
CA ASP A 60 3.50 -10.93 0.37
C ASP A 60 3.83 -9.45 0.14
N ALA A 61 2.78 -8.61 0.02
CA ALA A 61 2.93 -7.18 -0.18
C ALA A 61 1.83 -6.39 0.54
N VAL A 62 2.16 -5.15 0.89
CA VAL A 62 1.24 -4.20 1.52
C VAL A 62 1.10 -2.95 0.66
N ILE A 63 -0.13 -2.58 0.34
CA ILE A 63 -0.48 -1.31 -0.28
C ILE A 63 -0.88 -0.33 0.83
N VAL A 64 -0.06 0.69 1.03
CA VAL A 64 -0.26 1.72 2.06
C VAL A 64 -1.01 2.89 1.43
N SER A 65 -2.31 2.98 1.69
CA SER A 65 -3.23 3.98 1.15
C SER A 65 -4.11 4.66 2.21
N ASN A 66 -3.70 4.56 3.47
CA ASN A 66 -4.26 5.28 4.60
C ASN A 66 -3.83 6.78 4.57
N PRO A 67 -4.26 7.63 5.51
CA PRO A 67 -3.80 9.02 5.57
C PRO A 67 -2.27 9.13 5.67
N THR A 68 -1.68 10.10 4.97
CA THR A 68 -0.22 10.28 4.85
C THR A 68 0.53 10.28 6.18
N SER A 69 -0.08 10.88 7.23
CA SER A 69 0.50 10.90 8.58
C SER A 69 0.67 9.52 9.20
N LEU A 70 -0.01 8.51 8.67
CA LEU A 70 0.01 7.13 9.15
C LEU A 70 0.77 6.17 8.21
N HIS A 71 1.36 6.66 7.11
CA HIS A 71 2.04 5.81 6.16
C HIS A 71 3.16 4.99 6.82
N LEU A 72 4.04 5.65 7.57
CA LEU A 72 5.17 4.97 8.22
C LEU A 72 4.74 4.07 9.39
N GLU A 73 3.61 4.35 10.02
CA GLU A 73 3.04 3.50 11.07
C GLU A 73 2.61 2.13 10.53
N VAL A 74 2.31 2.05 9.23
CA VAL A 74 1.98 0.80 8.54
C VAL A 74 3.20 0.25 7.81
N ALA A 75 3.93 1.10 7.09
CA ALA A 75 5.03 0.66 6.23
C ALA A 75 6.18 0.01 7.01
N ILE A 76 6.55 0.56 8.18
CA ILE A 76 7.66 0.04 8.98
C ILE A 76 7.33 -1.35 9.55
N PRO A 77 6.21 -1.58 10.24
CA PRO A 77 5.84 -2.93 10.68
C PRO A 77 5.71 -3.92 9.53
N ALA A 78 5.13 -3.51 8.39
CA ALA A 78 5.00 -4.36 7.22
C ALA A 78 6.36 -4.76 6.63
N ALA A 79 7.31 -3.82 6.54
CA ALA A 79 8.68 -4.10 6.11
C ALA A 79 9.39 -5.07 7.08
N LYS A 80 9.24 -4.87 8.39
CA LYS A 80 9.77 -5.78 9.43
C LYS A 80 9.17 -7.19 9.32
N ALA A 81 7.89 -7.28 8.95
CA ALA A 81 7.22 -8.56 8.69
C ALA A 81 7.65 -9.21 7.35
N GLY A 82 8.53 -8.57 6.59
CA GLY A 82 9.06 -9.12 5.34
C GLY A 82 8.16 -8.93 4.13
N CYS A 83 7.28 -7.94 4.14
CA CYS A 83 6.42 -7.60 3.01
C CYS A 83 7.09 -6.66 2.02
N HIS A 84 6.76 -6.79 0.73
CA HIS A 84 6.98 -5.73 -0.25
C HIS A 84 6.00 -4.58 -0.01
N LEU A 85 6.35 -3.35 -0.40
CA LEU A 85 5.52 -2.18 -0.14
C LEU A 85 5.18 -1.43 -1.43
N LEU A 86 3.92 -1.04 -1.56
CA LEU A 86 3.49 0.05 -2.43
C LEU A 86 2.92 1.16 -1.53
N ILE A 87 3.60 2.31 -1.47
CA ILE A 87 3.20 3.41 -0.60
C ILE A 87 2.67 4.55 -1.46
N GLU A 88 1.48 5.03 -1.16
CA GLU A 88 0.90 6.20 -1.82
C GLU A 88 1.71 7.48 -1.55
N LYS A 89 1.62 8.38 -2.49
CA LYS A 89 2.30 9.69 -2.38
C LYS A 89 1.56 10.62 -1.41
N PRO A 90 2.28 11.49 -0.68
CA PRO A 90 3.73 11.44 -0.46
C PRO A 90 4.13 10.29 0.48
N LEU A 91 5.40 9.90 0.46
CA LEU A 91 5.92 8.79 1.29
C LEU A 91 5.63 8.98 2.78
N SER A 92 5.79 10.21 3.26
CA SER A 92 5.51 10.62 4.63
C SER A 92 5.13 12.10 4.66
N HIS A 93 4.56 12.55 5.77
CA HIS A 93 4.27 13.96 6.03
C HIS A 93 5.45 14.73 6.62
N ASN A 94 6.50 14.03 7.07
CA ASN A 94 7.76 14.57 7.58
C ASN A 94 8.92 13.63 7.24
N MET A 95 10.14 13.97 7.68
CA MET A 95 11.34 13.15 7.44
C MET A 95 11.62 12.13 8.55
N ASP A 96 10.83 12.19 9.63
CA ASP A 96 11.03 11.30 10.78
C ASP A 96 10.86 9.84 10.38
N ARG A 97 11.71 8.98 10.92
CA ARG A 97 11.68 7.53 10.72
C ARG A 97 11.88 7.03 9.26
N LEU A 98 12.19 7.91 8.30
CA LEU A 98 12.50 7.48 6.94
C LEU A 98 13.79 6.64 6.91
N ASP A 99 14.79 7.00 7.72
CA ASP A 99 16.03 6.23 7.84
C ASP A 99 15.76 4.84 8.48
N GLU A 100 14.81 4.74 9.42
CA GLU A 100 14.38 3.45 9.96
C GLU A 100 13.80 2.56 8.85
N LEU A 101 12.88 3.09 8.06
CA LEU A 101 12.31 2.34 6.93
C LEU A 101 13.38 1.91 5.93
N ARG A 102 14.26 2.84 5.55
CA ARG A 102 15.37 2.56 4.61
C ARG A 102 16.24 1.44 5.10
N LYS A 103 16.69 1.51 6.36
CA LYS A 103 17.52 0.46 6.97
C LYS A 103 16.86 -0.91 6.89
N ILE A 104 15.58 -1.01 7.25
CA ILE A 104 14.85 -2.28 7.22
C ILE A 104 14.76 -2.82 5.78
N ILE A 105 14.50 -1.95 4.80
CA ILE A 105 14.43 -2.36 3.39
C ILE A 105 15.78 -2.87 2.89
N ASP A 106 16.87 -2.18 3.24
CA ASP A 106 18.23 -2.60 2.87
C ASP A 106 18.59 -3.96 3.51
N GLU A 107 18.20 -4.18 4.77
CA GLU A 107 18.42 -5.44 5.49
C GLU A 107 17.57 -6.60 4.99
N THR A 108 16.31 -6.34 4.62
CA THR A 108 15.36 -7.40 4.20
C THR A 108 15.39 -7.68 2.70
N GLY A 109 15.98 -6.80 1.90
CA GLY A 109 16.00 -6.89 0.44
C GLY A 109 14.61 -6.74 -0.19
N LYS A 110 13.61 -6.27 0.55
CA LYS A 110 12.26 -6.07 0.04
C LYS A 110 12.18 -4.84 -0.87
N LYS A 111 11.18 -4.81 -1.72
CA LYS A 111 11.00 -3.71 -2.66
C LYS A 111 9.98 -2.70 -2.12
N VAL A 112 10.29 -1.42 -2.32
CA VAL A 112 9.36 -0.31 -2.05
C VAL A 112 9.10 0.41 -3.37
N LEU A 113 7.83 0.52 -3.71
CA LEU A 113 7.34 1.32 -4.82
C LEU A 113 6.55 2.50 -4.26
N MET A 114 6.70 3.66 -4.88
CA MET A 114 5.86 4.81 -4.57
C MET A 114 4.76 4.98 -5.63
N GLY A 115 3.58 5.37 -5.18
CA GLY A 115 2.39 5.58 -5.99
C GLY A 115 2.48 6.82 -6.89
N PHE A 116 3.55 6.98 -7.66
CA PHE A 116 3.71 8.02 -8.66
C PHE A 116 2.95 7.66 -9.94
N GLN A 117 1.65 7.82 -9.92
CA GLN A 117 0.74 7.44 -11.00
C GLN A 117 1.11 8.06 -12.36
N PHE A 118 1.62 9.29 -12.36
CA PHE A 118 2.02 9.99 -13.60
C PHE A 118 3.21 9.38 -14.29
N ARG A 119 4.03 8.57 -13.61
CA ARG A 119 5.14 7.84 -14.23
C ARG A 119 4.70 6.91 -15.36
N TYR A 120 3.45 6.47 -15.31
CA TYR A 120 2.87 5.53 -16.28
C TYR A 120 1.83 6.20 -17.20
N HIS A 121 1.64 7.55 -17.07
CA HIS A 121 0.70 8.27 -17.92
C HIS A 121 1.21 8.33 -19.37
N PRO A 122 0.47 7.86 -20.38
CA PRO A 122 0.97 7.73 -21.75
C PRO A 122 1.52 9.05 -22.31
N GLU A 123 0.80 10.14 -22.17
CA GLU A 123 1.21 11.46 -22.70
C GLU A 123 2.45 12.02 -21.99
N LEU A 124 2.56 11.86 -20.67
CA LEU A 124 3.75 12.30 -19.93
C LEU A 124 4.97 11.44 -20.27
N ARG A 125 4.81 10.16 -20.53
CA ARG A 125 5.90 9.31 -21.02
C ARG A 125 6.42 9.79 -22.36
N LEU A 126 5.53 10.17 -23.29
CA LEU A 126 5.90 10.76 -24.58
C LEU A 126 6.64 12.09 -24.36
N PHE A 127 6.14 12.97 -23.50
CA PHE A 127 6.81 14.26 -23.20
C PHE A 127 8.26 14.04 -22.73
N PHE A 128 8.52 13.10 -21.83
CA PHE A 128 9.87 12.80 -21.36
C PHE A 128 10.76 12.16 -22.42
N LEU A 129 10.21 11.40 -23.37
CA LEU A 129 10.98 10.81 -24.47
C LEU A 129 11.45 11.85 -25.50
N PHE A 130 10.69 12.94 -25.68
CA PHE A 130 11.02 13.99 -26.65
C PHE A 130 11.89 15.12 -26.10
N ASN A 131 12.15 15.15 -24.78
CA ASN A 131 12.92 16.22 -24.11
C ASN A 131 14.23 15.71 -23.47
N GLN A 132 14.80 14.61 -23.97
CA GLN A 132 16.15 14.14 -23.62
C GLN A 132 17.18 14.55 -24.65
#